data_2d5a027d6941d4536762a35d4469631a
#
_entry.id   2d5a027d6941d4536762a35d4469631a
#
_cell.length_a   1.000
_cell.length_b   1.000
_cell.length_c   1.000
_cell.angle_alpha   90.00
_cell.angle_beta   90.00
_cell.angle_gamma   90.00
#
_symmetry.space_group_name_H-M   'P 1'
#
loop_
_entity.id
_entity.type
_entity.pdbx_description
1 polymer ?
#
loop_
_entity_poly.entity_id
_entity_poly.type
_entity_poly.pdbx_seq_one_letter_code
_entity_poly.pdbx_strand_id
1 'polypeptide(L)'
;MNNIILMPILIPFLGAITLMLLPKRVIVQRVFALIFSGILVVATIGLVFYIRENGITTVNIGNWAAPFGITMVGDMLAVLLTATTSIVLFYVILYSFYTIGKPREKFLYYPAILFMIVGVNGSFLTGDIFNMFVFFEVMLMASYVLLVIGGTQVQLKATIKYLLINVVGSGFFVVAIALLYSMIGTLNMADISQKITDLNGANTGMISVVAVLFLFVFGLKAGLFPLYFWLPGSYFAPPIPVLALFGGLLTKVGVYAIIRTYTLFFSSLTDFVVPLLGILAIVTIILGVIGAISYYDMKTIVIYNIMIAIGVILFSVSIMTRESMTGAVFYLIHDMIIKAALFLIVGIVMAITGYSSVKKFSGLMSVKPSLGWIFFIATLGLAGIPPLSGFIGKLLIVEGAFSAGQMVGGIIILLSSLFVLMSLIKVFTKGFWGEKKGVFNLQIPYKKMLVPVVILLAISIGYGVFSNAIYPFIEQAVDPLVDPSVYIHAVIKE
;
A
#
# COMPACT_ATOMS: atom_id res chain seq x y z
N MET A 1 28.90 -5.82 -5.54
CA MET A 1 27.66 -5.90 -6.35
C MET A 1 26.36 -5.56 -5.58
N ASN A 2 26.44 -5.28 -4.28
CA ASN A 2 25.25 -5.05 -3.45
C ASN A 2 24.45 -3.76 -3.77
N ASN A 3 25.05 -2.81 -4.51
CA ASN A 3 24.41 -1.52 -4.85
C ASN A 3 23.13 -1.65 -5.71
N ILE A 4 22.83 -2.86 -6.23
CA ILE A 4 21.59 -3.12 -6.97
C ILE A 4 20.33 -2.83 -6.12
N ILE A 5 20.42 -2.94 -4.78
CA ILE A 5 19.35 -2.63 -3.82
C ILE A 5 18.93 -1.14 -3.90
N LEU A 6 19.82 -0.25 -4.32
CA LEU A 6 19.54 1.17 -4.43
C LEU A 6 18.77 1.53 -5.72
N MET A 7 18.74 0.65 -6.72
CA MET A 7 18.10 0.91 -8.01
C MET A 7 16.61 1.29 -7.90
N PRO A 8 15.78 0.66 -7.02
CA PRO A 8 14.38 1.06 -6.86
C PRO A 8 14.18 2.49 -6.34
N ILE A 9 15.21 3.10 -5.76
CA ILE A 9 15.21 4.49 -5.29
C ILE A 9 15.83 5.40 -6.35
N LEU A 10 17.01 5.01 -6.89
CA LEU A 10 17.78 5.85 -7.81
C LEU A 10 17.09 6.03 -9.16
N ILE A 11 16.46 5.00 -9.71
CA ILE A 11 15.79 5.09 -11.01
C ILE A 11 14.66 6.12 -11.01
N PRO A 12 13.67 6.08 -10.08
CA PRO A 12 12.62 7.08 -10.05
C PRO A 12 13.16 8.46 -9.63
N PHE A 13 14.20 8.55 -8.79
CA PHE A 13 14.83 9.81 -8.42
C PHE A 13 15.46 10.50 -9.64
N LEU A 14 16.30 9.79 -10.39
CA LEU A 14 16.89 10.30 -11.62
C LEU A 14 15.84 10.63 -12.68
N GLY A 15 14.80 9.80 -12.77
CA GLY A 15 13.66 10.06 -13.65
C GLY A 15 12.93 11.34 -13.30
N ALA A 16 12.68 11.60 -12.00
CA ALA A 16 12.03 12.81 -11.54
C ALA A 16 12.86 14.07 -11.87
N ILE A 17 14.16 14.05 -11.58
CA ILE A 17 15.09 15.16 -11.90
C ILE A 17 15.13 15.39 -13.42
N THR A 18 15.30 14.34 -14.19
CA THR A 18 15.34 14.42 -15.67
C THR A 18 14.06 15.08 -16.21
N LEU A 19 12.91 14.66 -15.72
CA LEU A 19 11.61 15.23 -16.13
C LEU A 19 11.43 16.69 -15.70
N MET A 20 12.04 17.13 -14.61
CA MET A 20 12.04 18.53 -14.19
C MET A 20 12.89 19.42 -15.12
N LEU A 21 14.00 18.89 -15.63
CA LEU A 21 14.93 19.59 -16.52
C LEU A 21 14.46 19.60 -17.98
N LEU A 22 13.67 18.62 -18.39
CA LEU A 22 13.18 18.50 -19.75
C LEU A 22 12.09 19.51 -20.08
N PRO A 23 11.92 19.90 -21.38
CA PRO A 23 10.84 20.77 -21.81
C PRO A 23 9.46 20.27 -21.35
N LYS A 24 8.60 21.19 -20.94
CA LYS A 24 7.21 20.92 -20.52
C LYS A 24 6.29 20.48 -21.68
N ARG A 25 6.84 19.83 -22.70
CA ARG A 25 6.07 19.21 -23.79
C ARG A 25 5.48 17.91 -23.30
N VAL A 26 4.16 17.80 -23.31
CA VAL A 26 3.42 16.64 -22.73
C VAL A 26 3.91 15.30 -23.29
N ILE A 27 4.18 15.23 -24.59
CA ILE A 27 4.66 13.98 -25.22
C ILE A 27 6.01 13.56 -24.64
N VAL A 28 6.95 14.50 -24.49
CA VAL A 28 8.29 14.22 -23.91
C VAL A 28 8.14 13.73 -22.48
N GLN A 29 7.34 14.43 -21.67
CA GLN A 29 7.08 14.03 -20.26
C GLN A 29 6.48 12.62 -20.17
N ARG A 30 5.53 12.26 -21.04
CA ARG A 30 4.90 10.93 -21.09
C ARG A 30 5.91 9.83 -21.46
N VAL A 31 6.70 10.06 -22.50
CA VAL A 31 7.67 9.06 -23.00
C VAL A 31 8.73 8.79 -21.94
N PHE A 32 9.33 9.82 -21.37
CA PHE A 32 10.35 9.63 -20.33
C PHE A 32 9.79 9.02 -19.05
N ALA A 33 8.58 9.44 -18.59
CA ALA A 33 7.93 8.82 -17.45
C ALA A 33 7.69 7.31 -17.67
N LEU A 34 7.28 6.93 -18.90
CA LEU A 34 7.09 5.53 -19.26
C LEU A 34 8.40 4.76 -19.30
N ILE A 35 9.46 5.34 -19.87
CA ILE A 35 10.81 4.72 -19.92
C ILE A 35 11.33 4.46 -18.52
N PHE A 36 11.36 5.49 -17.63
CA PHE A 36 11.85 5.33 -16.27
C PHE A 36 11.01 4.34 -15.45
N SER A 37 9.69 4.37 -15.59
CA SER A 37 8.84 3.38 -14.91
C SER A 37 9.01 1.96 -15.47
N GLY A 38 9.26 1.80 -16.77
CA GLY A 38 9.55 0.50 -17.39
C GLY A 38 10.92 -0.06 -16.94
N ILE A 39 11.96 0.78 -16.91
CA ILE A 39 13.28 0.40 -16.36
C ILE A 39 13.14 0.00 -14.89
N LEU A 40 12.33 0.73 -14.12
CA LEU A 40 12.06 0.42 -12.71
C LEU A 40 11.41 -0.96 -12.54
N VAL A 41 10.42 -1.31 -13.37
CA VAL A 41 9.79 -2.65 -13.35
C VAL A 41 10.83 -3.74 -13.59
N VAL A 42 11.67 -3.59 -14.63
CA VAL A 42 12.70 -4.58 -14.94
C VAL A 42 13.71 -4.71 -13.79
N ALA A 43 14.18 -3.58 -13.26
CA ALA A 43 15.14 -3.56 -12.17
C ALA A 43 14.60 -4.19 -10.88
N THR A 44 13.34 -3.90 -10.52
CA THR A 44 12.74 -4.45 -9.29
C THR A 44 12.39 -5.93 -9.41
N ILE A 45 11.95 -6.40 -10.59
CA ILE A 45 11.75 -7.83 -10.84
C ILE A 45 13.11 -8.56 -10.80
N GLY A 46 14.15 -8.00 -11.44
CA GLY A 46 15.50 -8.55 -11.36
C GLY A 46 16.02 -8.63 -9.91
N LEU A 47 15.70 -7.61 -9.11
CA LEU A 47 16.07 -7.59 -7.68
C LEU A 47 15.36 -8.69 -6.87
N VAL A 48 14.10 -9.02 -7.18
CA VAL A 48 13.38 -10.15 -6.52
C VAL A 48 14.12 -11.46 -6.76
N PHE A 49 14.51 -11.76 -8.00
CA PHE A 49 15.28 -12.98 -8.31
C PHE A 49 16.67 -12.95 -7.68
N TYR A 50 17.34 -11.80 -7.67
CA TYR A 50 18.63 -11.64 -7.02
C TYR A 50 18.58 -11.96 -5.52
N ILE A 51 17.57 -11.43 -4.79
CA ILE A 51 17.38 -11.72 -3.37
C ILE A 51 16.92 -13.17 -3.15
N ARG A 52 16.19 -13.76 -4.09
CA ARG A 52 15.81 -15.18 -4.02
C ARG A 52 17.04 -16.10 -3.94
N GLU A 53 18.08 -15.79 -4.69
CA GLU A 53 19.30 -16.59 -4.81
C GLU A 53 20.33 -16.24 -3.71
N ASN A 54 20.45 -14.96 -3.35
CA ASN A 54 21.53 -14.48 -2.46
C ASN A 54 21.08 -14.24 -1.02
N GLY A 55 19.77 -14.34 -0.72
CA GLY A 55 19.23 -14.01 0.60
C GLY A 55 19.22 -12.50 0.87
N ILE A 56 19.06 -12.14 2.14
CA ILE A 56 19.05 -10.74 2.59
C ILE A 56 20.38 -10.08 2.26
N THR A 57 20.31 -8.98 1.53
CA THR A 57 21.50 -8.24 1.10
C THR A 57 21.46 -6.81 1.66
N THR A 58 22.60 -6.31 2.09
CA THR A 58 22.74 -4.99 2.73
C THR A 58 23.70 -4.08 1.99
N VAL A 59 23.43 -2.76 2.08
CA VAL A 59 24.34 -1.70 1.60
C VAL A 59 24.47 -0.65 2.69
N ASN A 60 25.67 -0.46 3.18
CA ASN A 60 25.99 0.61 4.13
C ASN A 60 26.30 1.89 3.35
N ILE A 61 25.52 2.94 3.56
CA ILE A 61 25.70 4.23 2.90
C ILE A 61 27.01 4.88 3.41
N GLY A 62 27.85 5.32 2.47
CA GLY A 62 29.14 5.90 2.80
C GLY A 62 30.17 4.91 3.37
N ASN A 63 29.94 3.59 3.25
CA ASN A 63 30.76 2.53 3.84
C ASN A 63 30.88 2.54 5.38
N TRP A 64 29.96 3.21 6.06
CA TRP A 64 29.87 3.15 7.53
C TRP A 64 29.08 1.90 7.91
N ALA A 65 29.76 0.97 8.61
CA ALA A 65 29.12 -0.28 9.04
C ALA A 65 27.99 -0.01 10.05
N ALA A 66 26.99 -0.93 10.06
CA ALA A 66 26.01 -0.96 11.13
C ALA A 66 26.71 -1.11 12.50
N PRO A 67 26.24 -0.45 13.57
CA PRO A 67 25.03 0.39 13.66
C PRO A 67 25.25 1.88 13.40
N PHE A 68 26.44 2.31 13.01
CA PHE A 68 26.83 3.73 12.95
C PHE A 68 26.38 4.42 11.65
N GLY A 69 26.26 3.67 10.54
CA GLY A 69 25.83 4.19 9.25
C GLY A 69 24.39 3.83 8.91
N ILE A 70 23.81 4.55 7.94
CA ILE A 70 22.52 4.19 7.37
C ILE A 70 22.70 2.91 6.55
N THR A 71 22.00 1.84 6.93
CA THR A 71 22.00 0.58 6.20
C THR A 71 20.73 0.45 5.38
N MET A 72 20.88 0.21 4.08
CA MET A 72 19.78 -0.20 3.22
C MET A 72 19.72 -1.73 3.19
N VAL A 73 18.52 -2.29 3.33
CA VAL A 73 18.31 -3.74 3.45
C VAL A 73 17.33 -4.20 2.38
N GLY A 74 17.79 -5.10 1.53
CA GLY A 74 16.95 -5.80 0.56
C GLY A 74 16.63 -7.19 1.10
N ASP A 75 15.52 -7.33 1.82
CA ASP A 75 14.93 -8.62 2.15
C ASP A 75 13.77 -8.93 1.18
N MET A 76 13.29 -10.17 1.18
CA MET A 76 12.28 -10.60 0.22
C MET A 76 10.97 -9.82 0.37
N LEU A 77 10.56 -9.42 1.58
CA LEU A 77 9.37 -8.60 1.79
C LEU A 77 9.51 -7.23 1.10
N ALA A 78 10.61 -6.52 1.37
CA ALA A 78 10.85 -5.19 0.80
C ALA A 78 10.91 -5.23 -0.73
N VAL A 79 11.60 -6.23 -1.31
CA VAL A 79 11.75 -6.29 -2.76
C VAL A 79 10.47 -6.72 -3.48
N LEU A 80 9.63 -7.56 -2.88
CA LEU A 80 8.29 -7.89 -3.41
C LEU A 80 7.38 -6.65 -3.42
N LEU A 81 7.42 -5.84 -2.37
CA LEU A 81 6.63 -4.61 -2.30
C LEU A 81 7.13 -3.55 -3.28
N THR A 82 8.45 -3.40 -3.47
CA THR A 82 9.00 -2.49 -4.49
C THR A 82 8.67 -2.96 -5.91
N ALA A 83 8.69 -4.26 -6.19
CA ALA A 83 8.29 -4.82 -7.48
C ALA A 83 6.79 -4.58 -7.74
N THR A 84 5.94 -4.83 -6.76
CA THR A 84 4.50 -4.55 -6.85
C THR A 84 4.23 -3.06 -7.08
N THR A 85 4.95 -2.18 -6.35
CA THR A 85 4.87 -0.72 -6.52
C THR A 85 5.21 -0.29 -7.94
N SER A 86 6.29 -0.82 -8.51
CA SER A 86 6.74 -0.49 -9.86
C SER A 86 5.75 -0.93 -10.94
N ILE A 87 5.16 -2.11 -10.80
CA ILE A 87 4.12 -2.63 -11.68
C ILE A 87 2.88 -1.73 -11.64
N VAL A 88 2.37 -1.42 -10.44
CA VAL A 88 1.20 -0.54 -10.27
C VAL A 88 1.50 0.85 -10.87
N LEU A 89 2.67 1.41 -10.60
CA LEU A 89 3.10 2.71 -11.14
C LEU A 89 3.05 2.73 -12.67
N PHE A 90 3.65 1.73 -13.32
CA PHE A 90 3.74 1.65 -14.77
C PHE A 90 2.36 1.69 -15.44
N TYR A 91 1.42 0.89 -14.95
CA TYR A 91 0.07 0.85 -15.53
C TYR A 91 -0.77 2.07 -15.16
N VAL A 92 -0.55 2.69 -14.00
CA VAL A 92 -1.20 3.97 -13.65
C VAL A 92 -0.66 5.12 -14.52
N ILE A 93 0.63 5.15 -14.84
CA ILE A 93 1.19 6.13 -15.79
C ILE A 93 0.54 5.97 -17.18
N LEU A 94 0.45 4.75 -17.70
CA LEU A 94 -0.23 4.48 -18.97
C LEU A 94 -1.70 4.96 -18.97
N TYR A 95 -2.43 4.69 -17.90
CA TYR A 95 -3.81 5.13 -17.73
C TYR A 95 -3.91 6.67 -17.67
N SER A 96 -2.97 7.33 -17.01
CA SER A 96 -2.98 8.78 -16.80
C SER A 96 -2.96 9.59 -18.12
N PHE A 97 -2.38 9.03 -19.20
CA PHE A 97 -2.33 9.68 -20.52
C PHE A 97 -3.69 10.05 -21.08
N TYR A 98 -4.74 9.36 -20.65
CA TYR A 98 -6.10 9.55 -21.12
C TYR A 98 -7.00 10.33 -20.16
N THR A 99 -6.55 10.57 -18.91
CA THR A 99 -7.44 11.04 -17.84
C THR A 99 -7.01 12.30 -17.13
N ILE A 100 -5.71 12.59 -17.04
CA ILE A 100 -5.19 13.76 -16.29
C ILE A 100 -5.47 15.06 -17.00
N GLY A 101 -5.31 15.09 -18.32
CA GLY A 101 -5.43 16.28 -19.15
C GLY A 101 -4.13 17.09 -19.25
N LYS A 102 -3.87 17.60 -20.47
CA LYS A 102 -2.64 18.32 -20.83
C LYS A 102 -2.25 19.47 -19.87
N PRO A 103 -3.17 20.29 -19.34
CA PRO A 103 -2.78 21.35 -18.40
C PRO A 103 -2.12 20.81 -17.13
N ARG A 104 -2.72 19.77 -16.50
CA ARG A 104 -2.19 19.19 -15.26
C ARG A 104 -0.87 18.46 -15.47
N GLU A 105 -0.68 17.79 -16.60
CA GLU A 105 0.57 17.11 -16.96
C GLU A 105 1.76 18.06 -17.06
N LYS A 106 1.53 19.35 -17.43
CA LYS A 106 2.56 20.39 -17.47
C LYS A 106 3.02 20.88 -16.09
N PHE A 107 2.23 20.63 -15.03
CA PHE A 107 2.49 21.12 -13.66
C PHE A 107 3.17 20.05 -12.80
N LEU A 108 4.31 19.51 -13.24
CA LEU A 108 5.15 18.58 -12.48
C LEU A 108 4.44 17.28 -12.05
N TYR A 109 3.40 16.84 -12.76
CA TYR A 109 2.64 15.63 -12.44
C TYR A 109 3.53 14.37 -12.42
N TYR A 110 4.30 14.14 -13.48
CA TYR A 110 5.17 12.96 -13.57
C TYR A 110 6.37 13.02 -12.62
N PRO A 111 7.10 14.14 -12.48
CA PRO A 111 8.12 14.27 -11.45
C PRO A 111 7.60 14.00 -10.04
N ALA A 112 6.44 14.56 -9.68
CA ALA A 112 5.85 14.36 -8.36
C ALA A 112 5.47 12.89 -8.10
N ILE A 113 4.94 12.18 -9.10
CA ILE A 113 4.70 10.72 -8.99
C ILE A 113 6.02 9.98 -8.73
N LEU A 114 7.06 10.25 -9.50
CA LEU A 114 8.33 9.55 -9.34
C LEU A 114 8.98 9.85 -7.98
N PHE A 115 8.93 11.11 -7.49
CA PHE A 115 9.38 11.42 -6.11
C PHE A 115 8.56 10.69 -5.05
N MET A 116 7.25 10.57 -5.23
CA MET A 116 6.42 9.78 -4.33
C MET A 116 6.91 8.31 -4.27
N ILE A 117 7.26 7.73 -5.43
CA ILE A 117 7.78 6.35 -5.50
C ILE A 117 9.17 6.22 -4.87
N VAL A 118 10.03 7.26 -4.97
CA VAL A 118 11.29 7.31 -4.21
C VAL A 118 11.04 7.12 -2.72
N GLY A 119 10.08 7.88 -2.16
CA GLY A 119 9.74 7.77 -0.75
C GLY A 119 9.12 6.42 -0.38
N VAL A 120 8.24 5.86 -1.23
CA VAL A 120 7.63 4.53 -1.02
C VAL A 120 8.69 3.43 -1.02
N ASN A 121 9.53 3.36 -2.06
CA ASN A 121 10.55 2.33 -2.19
C ASN A 121 11.66 2.48 -1.14
N GLY A 122 12.04 3.74 -0.82
CA GLY A 122 13.01 4.03 0.23
C GLY A 122 12.52 3.57 1.60
N SER A 123 11.23 3.75 1.90
CA SER A 123 10.61 3.27 3.15
C SER A 123 10.63 1.75 3.27
N PHE A 124 10.48 1.02 2.15
CA PHE A 124 10.55 -0.44 2.16
C PHE A 124 11.98 -0.99 2.31
N LEU A 125 12.96 -0.30 1.74
CA LEU A 125 14.34 -0.78 1.65
C LEU A 125 15.25 -0.28 2.78
N THR A 126 14.79 0.63 3.62
CA THR A 126 15.63 1.15 4.72
C THR A 126 15.68 0.20 5.90
N GLY A 127 16.88 -0.01 6.44
CA GLY A 127 17.13 -0.69 7.72
C GLY A 127 17.41 0.27 8.89
N ASP A 128 17.07 1.55 8.72
CA ASP A 128 17.26 2.59 9.73
C ASP A 128 15.93 3.32 9.97
N ILE A 129 15.53 3.46 11.25
CA ILE A 129 14.22 3.99 11.60
C ILE A 129 14.10 5.51 11.35
N PHE A 130 15.19 6.26 11.49
CA PHE A 130 15.19 7.69 11.17
C PHE A 130 15.19 7.92 9.66
N ASN A 131 15.93 7.10 8.91
CA ASN A 131 15.90 7.16 7.45
C ASN A 131 14.52 6.76 6.91
N MET A 132 13.78 5.87 7.59
CA MET A 132 12.36 5.60 7.28
C MET A 132 11.51 6.86 7.45
N PHE A 133 11.70 7.63 8.50
CA PHE A 133 11.05 8.93 8.67
C PHE A 133 11.34 9.86 7.49
N VAL A 134 12.60 9.97 7.06
CA VAL A 134 12.98 10.83 5.91
C VAL A 134 12.28 10.39 4.62
N PHE A 135 12.23 9.10 4.32
CA PHE A 135 11.52 8.60 3.14
C PHE A 135 10.00 8.80 3.23
N PHE A 136 9.41 8.71 4.43
CA PHE A 136 8.01 9.09 4.63
C PHE A 136 7.77 10.55 4.30
N GLU A 137 8.65 11.47 4.70
CA GLU A 137 8.51 12.89 4.38
C GLU A 137 8.62 13.15 2.87
N VAL A 138 9.56 12.50 2.18
CA VAL A 138 9.67 12.58 0.70
C VAL A 138 8.38 12.11 0.03
N MET A 139 7.83 10.98 0.46
CA MET A 139 6.56 10.43 -0.04
C MET A 139 5.40 11.41 0.19
N LEU A 140 5.29 11.96 1.40
CA LEU A 140 4.21 12.85 1.79
C LEU A 140 4.26 14.18 1.05
N MET A 141 5.43 14.82 0.95
CA MET A 141 5.61 16.07 0.21
C MET A 141 5.17 15.93 -1.25
N ALA A 142 5.60 14.86 -1.92
CA ALA A 142 5.16 14.56 -3.28
C ALA A 142 3.63 14.31 -3.36
N SER A 143 3.06 13.64 -2.37
CA SER A 143 1.63 13.36 -2.30
C SER A 143 0.78 14.63 -2.13
N TYR A 144 1.27 15.64 -1.39
CA TYR A 144 0.58 16.94 -1.25
C TYR A 144 0.48 17.66 -2.60
N VAL A 145 1.55 17.66 -3.38
CA VAL A 145 1.55 18.23 -4.74
C VAL A 145 0.54 17.50 -5.63
N LEU A 146 0.52 16.18 -5.59
CA LEU A 146 -0.39 15.37 -6.41
C LEU A 146 -1.86 15.56 -6.03
N LEU A 147 -2.14 15.78 -4.74
CA LEU A 147 -3.50 15.96 -4.24
C LEU A 147 -4.10 17.30 -4.71
N VAL A 148 -3.28 18.36 -4.77
CA VAL A 148 -3.72 19.71 -5.14
C VAL A 148 -3.63 20.00 -6.65
N ILE A 149 -3.09 19.10 -7.45
CA ILE A 149 -2.67 19.35 -8.85
C ILE A 149 -3.78 19.86 -9.78
N GLY A 150 -5.04 19.76 -9.40
CA GLY A 150 -6.16 20.31 -10.15
C GLY A 150 -6.55 21.74 -9.75
N GLY A 151 -6.05 22.26 -8.65
CA GLY A 151 -6.34 23.59 -8.13
C GLY A 151 -7.80 23.84 -7.75
N THR A 152 -8.62 22.77 -7.62
CA THR A 152 -10.03 22.93 -7.26
C THR A 152 -10.20 23.18 -5.76
N GLN A 153 -11.26 23.90 -5.37
CA GLN A 153 -11.55 24.19 -3.97
C GLN A 153 -11.68 22.92 -3.12
N VAL A 154 -12.23 21.84 -3.69
CA VAL A 154 -12.35 20.53 -3.01
C VAL A 154 -10.98 19.94 -2.76
N GLN A 155 -10.07 19.97 -3.74
CA GLN A 155 -8.71 19.48 -3.61
C GLN A 155 -7.92 20.29 -2.59
N LEU A 156 -8.03 21.63 -2.62
CA LEU A 156 -7.33 22.50 -1.68
C LEU A 156 -7.74 22.20 -0.22
N LYS A 157 -9.05 22.12 0.06
CA LYS A 157 -9.57 21.77 1.39
C LYS A 157 -9.10 20.38 1.85
N ALA A 158 -9.13 19.40 0.96
CA ALA A 158 -8.66 18.04 1.24
C ALA A 158 -7.15 18.01 1.51
N THR A 159 -6.36 18.76 0.72
CA THR A 159 -4.90 18.84 0.88
C THR A 159 -4.53 19.47 2.21
N ILE A 160 -5.16 20.59 2.61
CA ILE A 160 -4.89 21.24 3.90
C ILE A 160 -5.18 20.27 5.05
N LYS A 161 -6.34 19.59 5.02
CA LYS A 161 -6.69 18.60 6.04
C LYS A 161 -5.66 17.46 6.10
N TYR A 162 -5.29 16.92 4.95
CA TYR A 162 -4.32 15.83 4.81
C TYR A 162 -2.92 16.25 5.31
N LEU A 163 -2.47 17.46 4.92
CA LEU A 163 -1.19 18.02 5.32
C LEU A 163 -1.12 18.21 6.84
N LEU A 164 -2.11 18.89 7.45
CA LEU A 164 -2.09 19.17 8.88
C LEU A 164 -2.02 17.88 9.71
N ILE A 165 -2.81 16.87 9.35
CA ILE A 165 -2.83 15.60 10.06
C ILE A 165 -1.49 14.86 9.93
N ASN A 166 -0.91 14.86 8.72
CA ASN A 166 0.35 14.17 8.49
C ASN A 166 1.54 14.90 9.14
N VAL A 167 1.57 16.23 9.17
CA VAL A 167 2.60 17.01 9.87
C VAL A 167 2.59 16.70 11.37
N VAL A 168 1.39 16.65 11.99
CA VAL A 168 1.27 16.22 13.39
C VAL A 168 1.79 14.80 13.58
N GLY A 169 1.39 13.85 12.71
CA GLY A 169 1.89 12.48 12.76
C GLY A 169 3.42 12.39 12.61
N SER A 170 4.02 13.20 11.74
CA SER A 170 5.48 13.28 11.56
C SER A 170 6.18 13.84 12.80
N GLY A 171 5.59 14.83 13.46
CA GLY A 171 6.10 15.34 14.75
C GLY A 171 6.14 14.26 15.83
N PHE A 172 5.06 13.47 15.96
CA PHE A 172 5.04 12.33 16.88
C PHE A 172 6.03 11.24 16.50
N PHE A 173 6.31 11.05 15.20
CA PHE A 173 7.30 10.08 14.75
C PHE A 173 8.71 10.47 15.25
N VAL A 174 9.09 11.73 15.10
CA VAL A 174 10.38 12.23 15.61
C VAL A 174 10.48 12.06 17.13
N VAL A 175 9.40 12.38 17.87
CA VAL A 175 9.35 12.17 19.33
C VAL A 175 9.53 10.69 19.67
N ALA A 176 8.84 9.79 18.99
CA ALA A 176 8.96 8.34 19.22
C ALA A 176 10.39 7.83 18.94
N ILE A 177 11.02 8.31 17.86
CA ILE A 177 12.42 8.00 17.53
C ILE A 177 13.37 8.52 18.60
N ALA A 178 13.17 9.76 19.07
CA ALA A 178 14.02 10.37 20.11
C ALA A 178 13.95 9.59 21.43
N LEU A 179 12.74 9.17 21.84
CA LEU A 179 12.56 8.33 23.01
C LEU A 179 13.22 6.96 22.84
N LEU A 180 13.03 6.31 21.69
CA LEU A 180 13.69 5.04 21.38
C LEU A 180 15.22 5.18 21.43
N TYR A 181 15.75 6.20 20.77
CA TYR A 181 17.20 6.47 20.74
C TYR A 181 17.77 6.75 22.13
N SER A 182 17.07 7.50 22.98
CA SER A 182 17.50 7.79 24.35
C SER A 182 17.63 6.54 25.23
N MET A 183 16.86 5.50 24.91
CA MET A 183 16.85 4.23 25.66
C MET A 183 17.87 3.22 25.10
N ILE A 184 17.96 3.12 23.78
CA ILE A 184 18.67 2.04 23.09
C ILE A 184 20.01 2.52 22.51
N GLY A 185 20.15 3.83 22.20
CA GLY A 185 21.39 4.44 21.70
C GLY A 185 21.70 4.13 20.24
N THR A 186 20.72 3.66 19.43
CA THR A 186 20.91 3.33 18.02
C THR A 186 19.63 3.59 17.21
N LEU A 187 19.80 3.79 15.89
CA LEU A 187 18.71 3.97 14.93
C LEU A 187 18.63 2.82 13.91
N ASN A 188 19.67 1.96 13.90
CA ASN A 188 19.68 0.76 13.06
C ASN A 188 18.67 -0.26 13.57
N MET A 189 17.77 -0.73 12.68
CA MET A 189 16.63 -1.59 13.07
C MET A 189 17.08 -2.96 13.61
N ALA A 190 18.17 -3.52 13.09
CA ALA A 190 18.70 -4.81 13.59
C ALA A 190 19.31 -4.66 14.97
N ASP A 191 20.11 -3.61 15.18
CA ASP A 191 20.75 -3.33 16.48
C ASP A 191 19.70 -2.94 17.55
N ILE A 192 18.65 -2.19 17.18
CA ILE A 192 17.49 -1.94 18.06
C ILE A 192 16.88 -3.25 18.54
N SER A 193 16.61 -4.17 17.60
CA SER A 193 16.01 -5.47 17.90
C SER A 193 16.87 -6.30 18.85
N GLN A 194 18.16 -6.38 18.57
CA GLN A 194 19.12 -7.11 19.42
C GLN A 194 19.17 -6.52 20.82
N LYS A 195 19.34 -5.19 20.95
CA LYS A 195 19.43 -4.52 22.26
C LYS A 195 18.14 -4.62 23.07
N ILE A 196 16.95 -4.57 22.43
CA ILE A 196 15.68 -4.80 23.13
C ILE A 196 15.61 -6.22 23.67
N THR A 197 16.08 -7.21 22.92
CA THR A 197 16.15 -8.60 23.38
C THR A 197 17.12 -8.74 24.57
N ASP A 198 18.27 -8.09 24.51
CA ASP A 198 19.30 -8.10 25.58
C ASP A 198 18.82 -7.46 26.89
N LEU A 199 17.83 -6.58 26.84
CA LEU A 199 17.23 -6.00 28.05
C LEU A 199 16.47 -7.03 28.92
N ASN A 200 16.21 -8.23 28.43
CA ASN A 200 15.61 -9.35 29.18
C ASN A 200 14.37 -8.95 30.02
N GLY A 201 13.51 -8.11 29.45
CA GLY A 201 12.32 -7.59 30.13
C GLY A 201 12.54 -6.36 31.01
N ALA A 202 13.78 -5.85 31.15
CA ALA A 202 13.98 -4.56 31.80
C ALA A 202 13.39 -3.42 30.95
N ASN A 203 12.85 -2.39 31.62
CA ASN A 203 12.24 -1.21 30.97
C ASN A 203 11.03 -1.51 30.03
N THR A 204 10.36 -2.65 30.17
CA THR A 204 9.19 -3.03 29.36
C THR A 204 8.12 -1.94 29.30
N GLY A 205 7.90 -1.22 30.40
CA GLY A 205 6.93 -0.12 30.44
C GLY A 205 7.27 1.03 29.47
N MET A 206 8.54 1.45 29.42
CA MET A 206 8.98 2.52 28.50
C MET A 206 8.97 2.04 27.05
N ILE A 207 9.39 0.80 26.81
CA ILE A 207 9.35 0.19 25.46
C ILE A 207 7.89 0.12 24.99
N SER A 208 6.94 -0.24 25.86
CA SER A 208 5.51 -0.24 25.53
C SER A 208 4.97 1.15 25.16
N VAL A 209 5.41 2.20 25.86
CA VAL A 209 5.05 3.59 25.51
C VAL A 209 5.56 3.94 24.11
N VAL A 210 6.82 3.62 23.80
CA VAL A 210 7.40 3.84 22.47
C VAL A 210 6.63 3.03 21.41
N ALA A 211 6.30 1.78 21.68
CA ALA A 211 5.53 0.94 20.75
C ALA A 211 4.14 1.52 20.47
N VAL A 212 3.43 2.05 21.48
CA VAL A 212 2.15 2.72 21.30
C VAL A 212 2.29 4.02 20.49
N LEU A 213 3.37 4.79 20.69
CA LEU A 213 3.66 5.98 19.88
C LEU A 213 3.91 5.60 18.41
N PHE A 214 4.67 4.54 18.14
CA PHE A 214 4.84 4.02 16.77
C PHE A 214 3.51 3.53 16.18
N LEU A 215 2.67 2.86 16.99
CA LEU A 215 1.33 2.45 16.56
C LEU A 215 0.46 3.66 16.18
N PHE A 216 0.52 4.73 16.98
CA PHE A 216 -0.17 5.98 16.66
C PHE A 216 0.32 6.55 15.32
N VAL A 217 1.64 6.69 15.14
CA VAL A 217 2.25 7.27 13.93
C VAL A 217 1.92 6.43 12.68
N PHE A 218 2.23 5.15 12.72
CA PHE A 218 2.04 4.28 11.56
C PHE A 218 0.56 3.94 11.35
N GLY A 219 -0.22 3.84 12.41
CA GLY A 219 -1.67 3.69 12.36
C GLY A 219 -2.35 4.90 11.70
N LEU A 220 -1.86 6.12 11.98
CA LEU A 220 -2.31 7.33 11.30
C LEU A 220 -2.01 7.25 9.78
N LYS A 221 -0.79 6.85 9.40
CA LYS A 221 -0.38 6.71 7.99
C LYS A 221 -1.15 5.59 7.28
N ALA A 222 -1.39 4.48 7.95
CA ALA A 222 -2.15 3.35 7.43
C ALA A 222 -3.66 3.64 7.32
N GLY A 223 -4.21 4.45 8.23
CA GLY A 223 -5.66 4.66 8.37
C GLY A 223 -6.31 3.64 9.29
N LEU A 224 -5.63 3.25 10.39
CA LEU A 224 -6.14 2.41 11.46
C LEU A 224 -7.09 3.19 12.38
N PHE A 225 -8.11 2.54 12.95
CA PHE A 225 -8.97 3.14 13.99
C PHE A 225 -8.15 3.55 15.24
N PRO A 226 -8.43 4.69 15.85
CA PRO A 226 -9.41 5.72 15.50
C PRO A 226 -8.90 6.76 14.48
N LEU A 227 -7.69 6.59 13.94
CA LEU A 227 -6.93 7.59 13.19
C LEU A 227 -7.30 7.67 11.70
N TYR A 228 -8.28 6.91 11.23
CA TYR A 228 -8.68 6.82 9.81
C TYR A 228 -9.53 7.99 9.29
N PHE A 229 -10.02 8.87 10.16
CA PHE A 229 -11.01 9.91 9.85
C PHE A 229 -10.62 10.87 8.72
N TRP A 230 -9.34 10.97 8.41
CA TRP A 230 -8.84 11.80 7.31
C TRP A 230 -8.97 11.10 5.94
N LEU A 231 -8.91 9.77 5.93
CA LEU A 231 -8.78 8.96 4.72
C LEU A 231 -9.96 9.16 3.74
N PRO A 232 -11.25 9.02 4.12
CA PRO A 232 -12.36 9.17 3.17
C PRO A 232 -12.45 10.59 2.58
N GLY A 233 -12.20 11.62 3.40
CA GLY A 233 -12.29 13.00 2.95
C GLY A 233 -11.13 13.45 2.06
N SER A 234 -9.92 12.97 2.33
CA SER A 234 -8.73 13.35 1.55
C SER A 234 -8.60 12.55 0.25
N TYR A 235 -8.83 11.24 0.30
CA TYR A 235 -8.71 10.38 -0.88
C TYR A 235 -9.85 10.55 -1.89
N PHE A 236 -10.96 11.18 -1.51
CA PHE A 236 -12.04 11.49 -2.44
C PHE A 236 -11.64 12.55 -3.48
N ALA A 237 -10.73 13.46 -3.14
CA ALA A 237 -10.48 14.69 -3.88
C ALA A 237 -9.53 14.57 -5.10
N PRO A 238 -8.43 13.77 -5.07
CA PRO A 238 -7.45 13.77 -6.14
C PRO A 238 -7.99 13.16 -7.44
N PRO A 239 -7.30 13.44 -8.58
CA PRO A 239 -7.57 12.76 -9.84
C PRO A 239 -7.43 11.23 -9.69
N ILE A 240 -8.19 10.50 -10.49
CA ILE A 240 -8.25 9.03 -10.41
C ILE A 240 -6.89 8.32 -10.44
N PRO A 241 -5.94 8.64 -11.34
CA PRO A 241 -4.63 7.97 -11.31
C PRO A 241 -3.87 8.21 -10.00
N VAL A 242 -3.98 9.42 -9.43
CA VAL A 242 -3.39 9.75 -8.13
C VAL A 242 -4.08 8.95 -7.02
N LEU A 243 -5.42 8.88 -7.05
CA LEU A 243 -6.19 8.07 -6.09
C LEU A 243 -5.84 6.59 -6.17
N ALA A 244 -5.61 6.04 -7.36
CA ALA A 244 -5.18 4.66 -7.54
C ALA A 244 -3.82 4.38 -6.90
N LEU A 245 -2.85 5.31 -7.03
CA LEU A 245 -1.55 5.22 -6.36
C LEU A 245 -1.69 5.36 -4.84
N PHE A 246 -2.49 6.31 -4.35
CA PHE A 246 -2.70 6.52 -2.93
C PHE A 246 -3.36 5.30 -2.26
N GLY A 247 -4.43 4.80 -2.86
CA GLY A 247 -5.16 3.64 -2.34
C GLY A 247 -4.41 2.32 -2.48
N GLY A 248 -3.60 2.19 -3.54
CA GLY A 248 -2.77 1.01 -3.76
C GLY A 248 -1.48 1.00 -2.94
N LEU A 249 -0.83 2.15 -2.73
CA LEU A 249 0.56 2.21 -2.25
C LEU A 249 0.71 2.93 -0.90
N LEU A 250 0.23 4.18 -0.73
CA LEU A 250 0.59 5.01 0.41
C LEU A 250 0.21 4.41 1.77
N THR A 251 -1.03 3.94 1.89
CA THR A 251 -1.49 3.31 3.14
C THR A 251 -0.71 2.04 3.47
N LYS A 252 -0.19 1.33 2.45
CA LYS A 252 0.59 0.11 2.60
C LYS A 252 1.98 0.37 3.14
N VAL A 253 2.54 1.56 2.93
CA VAL A 253 3.80 1.96 3.59
C VAL A 253 3.62 2.04 5.11
N GLY A 254 2.48 2.59 5.59
CA GLY A 254 2.15 2.58 7.01
C GLY A 254 1.92 1.17 7.56
N VAL A 255 1.24 0.32 6.80
CA VAL A 255 1.05 -1.11 7.16
C VAL A 255 2.39 -1.85 7.22
N TYR A 256 3.27 -1.65 6.23
CA TYR A 256 4.62 -2.21 6.22
C TYR A 256 5.43 -1.78 7.44
N ALA A 257 5.36 -0.50 7.80
CA ALA A 257 6.08 0.01 8.97
C ALA A 257 5.60 -0.67 10.27
N ILE A 258 4.28 -0.93 10.43
CA ILE A 258 3.76 -1.71 11.55
C ILE A 258 4.27 -3.14 11.47
N ILE A 259 4.16 -3.82 10.31
CA ILE A 259 4.69 -5.18 10.15
C ILE A 259 6.15 -5.22 10.60
N ARG A 260 7.01 -4.36 10.01
CA ARG A 260 8.44 -4.36 10.27
C ARG A 260 8.78 -4.09 11.73
N THR A 261 8.21 -3.08 12.35
CA THR A 261 8.54 -2.71 13.73
C THR A 261 7.95 -3.66 14.76
N TYR A 262 6.74 -4.18 14.52
CA TYR A 262 6.06 -5.06 15.47
C TYR A 262 6.61 -6.49 15.44
N THR A 263 7.10 -6.95 14.31
CA THR A 263 7.77 -8.25 14.24
C THR A 263 9.23 -8.18 14.70
N LEU A 264 9.91 -7.05 14.48
CA LEU A 264 11.34 -6.92 14.76
C LEU A 264 11.62 -6.37 16.18
N PHE A 265 10.91 -5.30 16.62
CA PHE A 265 11.20 -4.63 17.90
C PHE A 265 10.26 -5.03 19.02
N PHE A 266 8.97 -5.21 18.72
CA PHE A 266 7.91 -5.27 19.71
C PHE A 266 7.22 -6.63 19.79
N SER A 267 7.81 -7.67 19.18
CA SER A 267 7.25 -9.03 19.19
C SER A 267 7.11 -9.62 20.60
N SER A 268 7.95 -9.19 21.54
CA SER A 268 7.91 -9.62 22.94
C SER A 268 6.82 -8.94 23.79
N LEU A 269 6.18 -7.87 23.29
CA LEU A 269 5.15 -7.11 24.03
C LEU A 269 3.75 -7.75 23.92
N THR A 270 3.65 -9.03 24.27
CA THR A 270 2.46 -9.84 24.08
C THR A 270 1.31 -9.49 25.02
N ASP A 271 1.59 -8.87 26.17
CA ASP A 271 0.57 -8.66 27.22
C ASP A 271 -0.36 -7.49 26.92
N PHE A 272 0.12 -6.44 26.28
CA PHE A 272 -0.67 -5.23 26.06
C PHE A 272 -0.64 -4.72 24.62
N VAL A 273 0.54 -4.50 24.04
CA VAL A 273 0.67 -3.76 22.78
C VAL A 273 0.20 -4.59 21.57
N VAL A 274 0.52 -5.87 21.55
CA VAL A 274 0.10 -6.79 20.48
C VAL A 274 -1.42 -7.04 20.51
N PRO A 275 -2.05 -7.32 21.65
CA PRO A 275 -3.52 -7.39 21.75
C PRO A 275 -4.22 -6.08 21.41
N LEU A 276 -3.64 -4.92 21.78
CA LEU A 276 -4.18 -3.61 21.41
C LEU A 276 -4.24 -3.46 19.88
N LEU A 277 -3.17 -3.83 19.17
CA LEU A 277 -3.13 -3.83 17.69
C LEU A 277 -4.27 -4.69 17.13
N GLY A 278 -4.48 -5.90 17.66
CA GLY A 278 -5.54 -6.80 17.23
C GLY A 278 -6.95 -6.22 17.43
N ILE A 279 -7.20 -5.61 18.58
CA ILE A 279 -8.50 -4.94 18.87
C ILE A 279 -8.73 -3.79 17.89
N LEU A 280 -7.75 -2.90 17.72
CA LEU A 280 -7.86 -1.76 16.80
C LEU A 280 -8.06 -2.21 15.35
N ALA A 281 -7.41 -3.30 14.96
CA ALA A 281 -7.58 -3.91 13.63
C ALA A 281 -9.00 -4.43 13.41
N ILE A 282 -9.58 -5.16 14.38
CA ILE A 282 -10.96 -5.65 14.33
C ILE A 282 -11.95 -4.49 14.22
N VAL A 283 -11.79 -3.46 15.05
CA VAL A 283 -12.67 -2.27 15.00
C VAL A 283 -12.55 -1.57 13.65
N THR A 284 -11.33 -1.51 13.07
CA THR A 284 -11.12 -0.94 11.73
C THR A 284 -11.87 -1.73 10.66
N ILE A 285 -11.89 -3.08 10.73
CA ILE A 285 -12.66 -3.92 9.81
C ILE A 285 -14.15 -3.58 9.91
N ILE A 286 -14.71 -3.57 11.13
CA ILE A 286 -16.14 -3.34 11.37
C ILE A 286 -16.56 -1.97 10.84
N LEU A 287 -15.82 -0.91 11.18
CA LEU A 287 -16.14 0.45 10.72
C LEU A 287 -15.93 0.62 9.21
N GLY A 288 -14.95 -0.05 8.65
CA GLY A 288 -14.74 -0.12 7.21
C GLY A 288 -15.94 -0.77 6.49
N VAL A 289 -16.46 -1.87 7.02
CA VAL A 289 -17.67 -2.56 6.52
C VAL A 289 -18.89 -1.64 6.58
N ILE A 290 -19.15 -1.03 7.73
CA ILE A 290 -20.27 -0.09 7.91
C ILE A 290 -20.18 1.04 6.87
N GLY A 291 -18.99 1.63 6.71
CA GLY A 291 -18.77 2.67 5.71
C GLY A 291 -19.01 2.19 4.28
N ALA A 292 -18.43 1.05 3.88
CA ALA A 292 -18.58 0.51 2.52
C ALA A 292 -20.04 0.21 2.13
N ILE A 293 -20.86 -0.25 3.09
CA ILE A 293 -22.27 -0.56 2.85
C ILE A 293 -23.13 0.72 2.83
N SER A 294 -22.82 1.73 3.66
CA SER A 294 -23.65 2.92 3.83
C SER A 294 -23.64 3.84 2.60
N TYR A 295 -22.55 3.90 1.86
CA TYR A 295 -22.40 4.83 0.74
C TYR A 295 -22.86 4.25 -0.60
N TYR A 296 -23.17 5.15 -1.54
CA TYR A 296 -23.53 4.87 -2.94
C TYR A 296 -22.52 5.50 -3.93
N ASP A 297 -21.53 6.18 -3.42
CA ASP A 297 -20.43 6.74 -4.20
C ASP A 297 -19.33 5.68 -4.36
N MET A 298 -18.98 5.37 -5.61
CA MET A 298 -18.03 4.29 -5.93
C MET A 298 -16.64 4.56 -5.34
N LYS A 299 -16.15 5.81 -5.40
CA LYS A 299 -14.84 6.15 -4.80
C LYS A 299 -14.86 5.89 -3.31
N THR A 300 -15.88 6.40 -2.62
CA THR A 300 -16.04 6.25 -1.18
C THR A 300 -16.14 4.79 -0.77
N ILE A 301 -16.90 3.97 -1.51
CA ILE A 301 -17.00 2.52 -1.24
C ILE A 301 -15.62 1.86 -1.33
N VAL A 302 -14.83 2.13 -2.38
CA VAL A 302 -13.49 1.52 -2.53
C VAL A 302 -12.52 2.06 -1.47
N ILE A 303 -12.64 3.32 -1.03
CA ILE A 303 -11.84 3.88 0.07
C ILE A 303 -12.13 3.15 1.39
N TYR A 304 -13.40 2.90 1.74
CA TYR A 304 -13.73 2.11 2.94
C TYR A 304 -13.26 0.66 2.84
N ASN A 305 -13.23 0.09 1.63
CA ASN A 305 -12.63 -1.23 1.41
C ASN A 305 -11.10 -1.22 1.61
N ILE A 306 -10.39 -0.06 1.51
CA ILE A 306 -8.98 0.03 1.92
C ILE A 306 -8.88 -0.21 3.43
N MET A 307 -9.75 0.43 4.24
CA MET A 307 -9.75 0.26 5.69
C MET A 307 -9.98 -1.19 6.11
N ILE A 308 -10.93 -1.89 5.46
CA ILE A 308 -11.18 -3.30 5.74
C ILE A 308 -9.90 -4.12 5.51
N ALA A 309 -9.22 -3.90 4.38
CA ALA A 309 -8.00 -4.62 4.05
C ALA A 309 -6.86 -4.34 5.05
N ILE A 310 -6.69 -3.08 5.47
CA ILE A 310 -5.72 -2.69 6.49
C ILE A 310 -6.00 -3.43 7.81
N GLY A 311 -7.26 -3.45 8.26
CA GLY A 311 -7.65 -4.17 9.46
C GLY A 311 -7.36 -5.67 9.36
N VAL A 312 -7.66 -6.30 8.22
CA VAL A 312 -7.38 -7.73 7.99
C VAL A 312 -5.88 -8.03 8.09
N ILE A 313 -5.04 -7.21 7.44
CA ILE A 313 -3.58 -7.41 7.45
C ILE A 313 -3.02 -7.17 8.86
N LEU A 314 -3.43 -6.11 9.54
CA LEU A 314 -2.90 -5.77 10.86
C LEU A 314 -3.39 -6.72 11.96
N PHE A 315 -4.59 -7.29 11.82
CA PHE A 315 -5.04 -8.38 12.68
C PHE A 315 -4.13 -9.60 12.55
N SER A 316 -3.70 -9.95 11.33
CA SER A 316 -2.75 -11.05 11.11
C SER A 316 -1.41 -10.81 11.82
N VAL A 317 -0.94 -9.57 11.83
CA VAL A 317 0.29 -9.17 12.52
C VAL A 317 0.13 -9.35 14.04
N SER A 318 -1.06 -9.11 14.60
CA SER A 318 -1.31 -9.32 16.03
C SER A 318 -1.38 -10.80 16.45
N ILE A 319 -1.55 -11.71 15.49
CA ILE A 319 -1.55 -13.16 15.75
C ILE A 319 -0.13 -13.73 15.75
N MET A 320 0.74 -13.25 14.86
CA MET A 320 2.15 -13.63 14.69
C MET A 320 2.40 -15.13 14.40
N THR A 321 1.40 -15.91 13.96
CA THR A 321 1.66 -17.27 13.47
C THR A 321 2.23 -17.22 12.05
N ARG A 322 3.00 -18.27 11.68
CA ARG A 322 3.59 -18.34 10.33
C ARG A 322 2.53 -18.28 9.25
N GLU A 323 1.43 -19.00 9.42
CA GLU A 323 0.31 -19.03 8.47
C GLU A 323 -0.34 -17.64 8.33
N SER A 324 -0.62 -16.97 9.46
CA SER A 324 -1.23 -15.63 9.43
C SER A 324 -0.31 -14.61 8.79
N MET A 325 0.99 -14.65 9.06
CA MET A 325 1.98 -13.74 8.45
C MET A 325 2.15 -14.01 6.95
N THR A 326 2.15 -15.28 6.52
CA THR A 326 2.15 -15.67 5.11
C THR A 326 0.91 -15.13 4.41
N GLY A 327 -0.25 -15.28 5.03
CA GLY A 327 -1.51 -14.72 4.56
C GLY A 327 -1.48 -13.18 4.50
N ALA A 328 -0.90 -12.51 5.50
CA ALA A 328 -0.77 -11.06 5.54
C ALA A 328 0.06 -10.51 4.38
N VAL A 329 1.25 -11.10 4.13
CA VAL A 329 2.13 -10.69 3.03
C VAL A 329 1.46 -10.96 1.67
N PHE A 330 0.85 -12.13 1.52
CA PHE A 330 0.13 -12.48 0.30
C PHE A 330 -1.03 -11.51 0.03
N TYR A 331 -1.83 -11.21 1.06
CA TYR A 331 -2.98 -10.33 0.95
C TYR A 331 -2.57 -8.86 0.76
N LEU A 332 -1.44 -8.43 1.31
CA LEU A 332 -0.89 -7.08 1.13
C LEU A 332 -0.57 -6.80 -0.35
N ILE A 333 0.15 -7.72 -1.01
CA ILE A 333 0.49 -7.63 -2.44
C ILE A 333 -0.78 -7.64 -3.30
N HIS A 334 -1.71 -8.57 -3.01
CA HIS A 334 -3.01 -8.61 -3.68
C HIS A 334 -3.74 -7.27 -3.57
N ASP A 335 -3.83 -6.70 -2.36
CA ASP A 335 -4.58 -5.47 -2.12
C ASP A 335 -3.96 -4.26 -2.84
N MET A 336 -2.64 -4.19 -2.97
CA MET A 336 -1.96 -3.15 -3.74
C MET A 336 -2.42 -3.13 -5.21
N ILE A 337 -2.47 -4.29 -5.84
CA ILE A 337 -2.83 -4.44 -7.26
C ILE A 337 -4.32 -4.22 -7.48
N ILE A 338 -5.17 -4.90 -6.71
CA ILE A 338 -6.62 -4.89 -6.94
C ILE A 338 -7.25 -3.53 -6.62
N LYS A 339 -6.74 -2.81 -5.59
CA LYS A 339 -7.22 -1.46 -5.27
C LYS A 339 -6.89 -0.48 -6.37
N ALA A 340 -5.65 -0.52 -6.90
CA ALA A 340 -5.28 0.30 -8.03
C ALA A 340 -6.21 0.04 -9.22
N ALA A 341 -6.42 -1.23 -9.61
CA ALA A 341 -7.31 -1.60 -10.70
C ALA A 341 -8.75 -1.11 -10.49
N LEU A 342 -9.32 -1.28 -9.29
CA LEU A 342 -10.68 -0.84 -8.97
C LEU A 342 -10.84 0.68 -9.07
N PHE A 343 -9.88 1.48 -8.56
CA PHE A 343 -9.96 2.93 -8.72
C PHE A 343 -9.88 3.34 -10.19
N LEU A 344 -9.04 2.69 -11.00
CA LEU A 344 -8.98 2.95 -12.43
C LEU A 344 -10.30 2.60 -13.13
N ILE A 345 -10.97 1.49 -12.77
CA ILE A 345 -12.30 1.14 -13.29
C ILE A 345 -13.33 2.21 -12.92
N VAL A 346 -13.36 2.64 -11.65
CA VAL A 346 -14.24 3.73 -11.19
C VAL A 346 -13.99 4.99 -12.01
N GLY A 347 -12.75 5.29 -12.34
CA GLY A 347 -12.39 6.42 -13.21
C GLY A 347 -12.95 6.31 -14.62
N ILE A 348 -12.95 5.11 -15.23
CA ILE A 348 -13.55 4.89 -16.55
C ILE A 348 -15.08 5.07 -16.48
N VAL A 349 -15.71 4.52 -15.44
CA VAL A 349 -17.15 4.70 -15.22
C VAL A 349 -17.50 6.17 -15.08
N MET A 350 -16.74 6.93 -14.28
CA MET A 350 -16.94 8.37 -14.11
C MET A 350 -16.71 9.16 -15.40
N ALA A 351 -15.73 8.79 -16.21
CA ALA A 351 -15.49 9.45 -17.50
C ALA A 351 -16.68 9.26 -18.45
N ILE A 352 -17.28 8.05 -18.48
CA ILE A 352 -18.42 7.72 -19.34
C ILE A 352 -19.72 8.34 -18.83
N THR A 353 -19.98 8.27 -17.52
CA THR A 353 -21.28 8.65 -16.93
C THR A 353 -21.33 10.08 -16.42
N GLY A 354 -20.16 10.71 -16.14
CA GLY A 354 -20.05 12.00 -15.46
C GLY A 354 -20.29 11.95 -13.95
N TYR A 355 -20.58 10.78 -13.36
CA TYR A 355 -20.97 10.63 -11.97
C TYR A 355 -20.15 9.56 -11.23
N SER A 356 -19.85 9.80 -9.96
CA SER A 356 -19.27 8.81 -9.05
C SER A 356 -20.33 7.99 -8.29
N SER A 357 -21.56 8.52 -8.18
CA SER A 357 -22.65 7.88 -7.43
C SER A 357 -23.55 7.05 -8.33
N VAL A 358 -23.72 5.76 -7.97
CA VAL A 358 -24.61 4.81 -8.68
C VAL A 358 -26.10 5.12 -8.54
N LYS A 359 -26.49 6.12 -7.76
CA LYS A 359 -27.88 6.61 -7.73
C LYS A 359 -28.23 7.44 -8.98
N LYS A 360 -27.23 7.97 -9.71
CA LYS A 360 -27.41 8.92 -10.81
C LYS A 360 -27.39 8.27 -12.20
N PHE A 361 -26.98 7.01 -12.31
CA PHE A 361 -26.94 6.26 -13.57
C PHE A 361 -27.24 4.79 -13.34
N SER A 362 -27.68 4.07 -14.38
CA SER A 362 -27.84 2.61 -14.41
C SER A 362 -27.77 2.09 -15.85
N GLY A 363 -27.70 0.76 -16.02
CA GLY A 363 -27.72 0.12 -17.34
C GLY A 363 -26.41 0.26 -18.12
N LEU A 364 -25.28 0.51 -17.47
CA LEU A 364 -23.97 0.66 -18.15
C LEU A 364 -23.56 -0.66 -18.88
N MET A 365 -24.04 -1.81 -18.42
CA MET A 365 -23.81 -3.13 -19.03
C MET A 365 -24.33 -3.21 -20.47
N SER A 366 -25.50 -2.62 -20.75
CA SER A 366 -26.08 -2.60 -22.10
C SER A 366 -25.27 -1.73 -23.09
N VAL A 367 -24.50 -0.77 -22.58
CA VAL A 367 -23.72 0.18 -23.39
C VAL A 367 -22.25 -0.23 -23.51
N LYS A 368 -21.66 -0.73 -22.44
CA LYS A 368 -20.25 -1.11 -22.33
C LYS A 368 -20.10 -2.44 -21.57
N PRO A 369 -20.49 -3.57 -22.16
CA PRO A 369 -20.50 -4.87 -21.47
C PRO A 369 -19.13 -5.31 -20.99
N SER A 370 -18.05 -5.05 -21.75
CA SER A 370 -16.69 -5.40 -21.33
C SER A 370 -16.29 -4.72 -20.02
N LEU A 371 -16.66 -3.47 -19.81
CA LEU A 371 -16.38 -2.75 -18.58
C LEU A 371 -17.15 -3.36 -17.39
N GLY A 372 -18.40 -3.80 -17.61
CA GLY A 372 -19.21 -4.45 -16.59
C GLY A 372 -18.60 -5.77 -16.13
N TRP A 373 -18.17 -6.62 -17.06
CA TRP A 373 -17.53 -7.89 -16.73
C TRP A 373 -16.18 -7.70 -16.01
N ILE A 374 -15.38 -6.73 -16.45
CA ILE A 374 -14.11 -6.42 -15.80
C ILE A 374 -14.32 -5.90 -14.37
N PHE A 375 -15.32 -5.04 -14.15
CA PHE A 375 -15.69 -4.61 -12.79
C PHE A 375 -16.16 -5.80 -11.94
N PHE A 376 -16.96 -6.71 -12.51
CA PHE A 376 -17.45 -7.90 -11.81
C PHE A 376 -16.30 -8.82 -11.38
N ILE A 377 -15.34 -9.11 -12.28
CA ILE A 377 -14.15 -9.91 -11.97
C ILE A 377 -13.32 -9.23 -10.86
N ALA A 378 -13.11 -7.92 -10.95
CA ALA A 378 -12.39 -7.17 -9.90
C ALA A 378 -13.12 -7.23 -8.55
N THR A 379 -14.46 -7.22 -8.56
CA THR A 379 -15.30 -7.38 -7.37
C THR A 379 -15.09 -8.75 -6.72
N LEU A 380 -15.12 -9.82 -7.51
CA LEU A 380 -14.88 -11.18 -7.03
C LEU A 380 -13.47 -11.33 -6.46
N GLY A 381 -12.46 -10.71 -7.11
CA GLY A 381 -11.08 -10.69 -6.66
C GLY A 381 -10.91 -10.04 -5.29
N LEU A 382 -11.49 -8.85 -5.08
CA LEU A 382 -11.43 -8.16 -3.80
C LEU A 382 -12.20 -8.89 -2.69
N ALA A 383 -13.34 -9.48 -3.02
CA ALA A 383 -14.11 -10.28 -2.08
C ALA A 383 -13.34 -11.52 -1.59
N GLY A 384 -12.41 -12.04 -2.41
CA GLY A 384 -11.65 -13.23 -2.10
C GLY A 384 -12.40 -14.51 -2.50
N ILE A 385 -12.94 -14.54 -3.74
CA ILE A 385 -13.60 -15.73 -4.29
C ILE A 385 -12.57 -16.56 -5.06
N PRO A 386 -12.50 -17.90 -4.81
CA PRO A 386 -11.62 -18.78 -5.57
C PRO A 386 -11.91 -18.72 -7.08
N PRO A 387 -10.90 -18.83 -7.95
CA PRO A 387 -9.46 -19.02 -7.74
C PRO A 387 -8.65 -17.72 -7.67
N LEU A 388 -9.28 -16.59 -7.33
CA LEU A 388 -8.64 -15.26 -7.35
C LEU A 388 -7.72 -15.01 -6.14
N SER A 389 -6.74 -14.16 -6.31
CA SER A 389 -5.65 -13.94 -5.34
C SER A 389 -6.10 -13.52 -3.94
N GLY A 390 -7.22 -12.79 -3.81
CA GLY A 390 -7.75 -12.40 -2.51
C GLY A 390 -8.22 -13.56 -1.63
N PHE A 391 -8.52 -14.73 -2.22
CA PHE A 391 -8.94 -15.91 -1.46
C PHE A 391 -7.80 -16.51 -0.63
N ILE A 392 -6.64 -16.71 -1.25
CA ILE A 392 -5.51 -17.42 -0.62
C ILE A 392 -4.99 -16.66 0.59
N GLY A 393 -4.76 -15.35 0.44
CA GLY A 393 -4.31 -14.54 1.56
C GLY A 393 -5.27 -14.57 2.75
N LYS A 394 -6.59 -14.42 2.50
CA LYS A 394 -7.60 -14.47 3.57
C LYS A 394 -7.73 -15.86 4.19
N LEU A 395 -7.63 -16.92 3.38
CA LEU A 395 -7.69 -18.29 3.87
C LEU A 395 -6.58 -18.55 4.88
N LEU A 396 -5.33 -18.24 4.53
CA LEU A 396 -4.18 -18.40 5.41
C LEU A 396 -4.28 -17.55 6.69
N ILE A 397 -4.82 -16.33 6.58
CA ILE A 397 -5.06 -15.47 7.75
C ILE A 397 -6.08 -16.11 8.70
N VAL A 398 -7.18 -16.64 8.17
CA VAL A 398 -8.23 -17.27 8.97
C VAL A 398 -7.73 -18.56 9.58
N GLU A 399 -6.98 -19.37 8.84
CA GLU A 399 -6.34 -20.59 9.33
C GLU A 399 -5.39 -20.27 10.50
N GLY A 400 -4.49 -19.28 10.34
CA GLY A 400 -3.62 -18.82 11.41
C GLY A 400 -4.38 -18.23 12.61
N ALA A 401 -5.52 -17.57 12.39
CA ALA A 401 -6.37 -17.07 13.48
C ALA A 401 -7.00 -18.21 14.28
N PHE A 402 -7.48 -19.25 13.61
CA PHE A 402 -8.10 -20.39 14.27
C PHE A 402 -7.08 -21.25 15.01
N SER A 403 -5.90 -21.47 14.43
CA SER A 403 -4.81 -22.21 15.08
C SER A 403 -4.31 -21.51 16.34
N ALA A 404 -4.31 -20.16 16.36
CA ALA A 404 -3.96 -19.36 17.54
C ALA A 404 -5.11 -19.19 18.54
N GLY A 405 -6.27 -19.83 18.35
CA GLY A 405 -7.43 -19.67 19.22
C GLY A 405 -8.19 -18.33 19.08
N GLN A 406 -7.82 -17.49 18.11
CA GLN A 406 -8.44 -16.18 17.85
C GLN A 406 -9.69 -16.30 16.95
N MET A 407 -10.62 -17.20 17.32
CA MET A 407 -11.78 -17.57 16.51
C MET A 407 -12.66 -16.38 16.14
N VAL A 408 -12.89 -15.45 17.09
CA VAL A 408 -13.74 -14.27 16.87
C VAL A 408 -13.20 -13.40 15.75
N GLY A 409 -11.89 -13.14 15.75
CA GLY A 409 -11.25 -12.36 14.68
C GLY A 409 -11.33 -13.05 13.32
N GLY A 410 -11.09 -14.36 13.26
CA GLY A 410 -11.24 -15.14 12.04
C GLY A 410 -12.66 -15.09 11.46
N ILE A 411 -13.67 -15.22 12.31
CA ILE A 411 -15.09 -15.10 11.91
C ILE A 411 -15.40 -13.70 11.38
N ILE A 412 -14.90 -12.64 12.03
CA ILE A 412 -15.08 -11.25 11.58
C ILE A 412 -14.46 -11.05 10.19
N ILE A 413 -13.28 -11.63 9.92
CA ILE A 413 -12.65 -11.56 8.58
C ILE A 413 -13.50 -12.26 7.52
N LEU A 414 -14.03 -13.44 7.80
CA LEU A 414 -14.93 -14.16 6.88
C LEU A 414 -16.20 -13.35 6.60
N LEU A 415 -16.85 -12.83 7.63
CA LEU A 415 -18.03 -11.98 7.48
C LEU A 415 -17.70 -10.69 6.71
N SER A 416 -16.54 -10.08 6.98
CA SER A 416 -16.11 -8.88 6.26
C SER A 416 -16.01 -9.13 4.75
N SER A 417 -15.55 -10.32 4.33
CA SER A 417 -15.45 -10.70 2.92
C SER A 417 -16.81 -10.74 2.23
N LEU A 418 -17.84 -11.23 2.92
CA LEU A 418 -19.22 -11.21 2.43
C LEU A 418 -19.73 -9.76 2.28
N PHE A 419 -19.46 -8.90 3.25
CA PHE A 419 -19.85 -7.51 3.19
C PHE A 419 -19.07 -6.69 2.15
N VAL A 420 -17.80 -7.00 1.92
CA VAL A 420 -17.03 -6.46 0.79
C VAL A 420 -17.71 -6.82 -0.53
N LEU A 421 -18.07 -8.09 -0.70
CA LEU A 421 -18.83 -8.54 -1.88
C LEU A 421 -20.15 -7.77 -2.03
N MET A 422 -20.97 -7.69 -0.96
CA MET A 422 -22.22 -6.94 -0.95
C MET A 422 -22.05 -5.48 -1.36
N SER A 423 -21.00 -4.81 -0.86
CA SER A 423 -20.74 -3.39 -1.14
C SER A 423 -20.49 -3.13 -2.62
N LEU A 424 -19.76 -4.02 -3.30
CA LEU A 424 -19.40 -3.90 -4.72
C LEU A 424 -20.48 -4.50 -5.64
N ILE A 425 -21.17 -5.59 -5.25
CA ILE A 425 -22.34 -6.10 -5.98
C ILE A 425 -23.46 -5.05 -5.99
N LYS A 426 -23.65 -4.28 -4.90
CA LYS A 426 -24.56 -3.13 -4.89
C LYS A 426 -24.19 -2.10 -5.99
N VAL A 427 -22.91 -1.85 -6.22
CA VAL A 427 -22.45 -0.98 -7.33
C VAL A 427 -22.75 -1.62 -8.67
N PHE A 428 -22.47 -2.92 -8.81
CA PHE A 428 -22.73 -3.67 -10.04
C PHE A 428 -24.22 -3.68 -10.39
N THR A 429 -25.09 -4.08 -9.46
CA THR A 429 -26.54 -4.20 -9.71
C THR A 429 -27.21 -2.85 -9.97
N LYS A 430 -26.80 -1.78 -9.26
CA LYS A 430 -27.43 -0.45 -9.42
C LYS A 430 -26.82 0.37 -10.56
N GLY A 431 -25.52 0.24 -10.84
CA GLY A 431 -24.85 1.05 -11.85
C GLY A 431 -24.71 0.38 -13.21
N PHE A 432 -24.38 -0.93 -13.22
CA PHE A 432 -24.14 -1.65 -14.48
C PHE A 432 -25.38 -2.38 -14.99
N TRP A 433 -26.18 -2.95 -14.09
CA TRP A 433 -27.38 -3.72 -14.44
C TRP A 433 -28.62 -2.83 -14.51
N GLY A 434 -29.73 -3.35 -15.10
CA GLY A 434 -31.01 -2.67 -15.18
C GLY A 434 -31.17 -1.78 -16.43
N GLU A 435 -32.26 -1.03 -16.45
CA GLU A 435 -32.58 -0.12 -17.54
C GLU A 435 -31.61 1.04 -17.63
N LYS A 436 -31.37 1.53 -18.85
CA LYS A 436 -30.49 2.65 -19.13
C LYS A 436 -31.04 3.94 -18.52
N LYS A 437 -30.35 4.47 -17.52
CA LYS A 437 -30.65 5.78 -16.89
C LYS A 437 -29.44 6.69 -16.94
N GLY A 438 -29.63 7.92 -17.35
CA GLY A 438 -28.58 8.93 -17.47
C GLY A 438 -28.03 9.07 -18.89
N VAL A 439 -27.19 10.09 -19.09
CA VAL A 439 -26.53 10.36 -20.36
C VAL A 439 -25.11 9.80 -20.30
N PHE A 440 -24.74 9.00 -21.31
CA PHE A 440 -23.42 8.38 -21.41
C PHE A 440 -22.59 9.04 -22.51
N ASN A 441 -21.39 9.48 -22.16
CA ASN A 441 -20.43 9.98 -23.15
C ASN A 441 -19.75 8.81 -23.87
N LEU A 442 -20.22 8.51 -25.07
CA LEU A 442 -19.75 7.39 -25.89
C LEU A 442 -18.42 7.68 -26.61
N GLN A 443 -18.00 8.96 -26.68
CA GLN A 443 -16.78 9.38 -27.38
C GLN A 443 -15.51 9.13 -26.56
N ILE A 444 -15.63 8.81 -25.26
CA ILE A 444 -14.50 8.50 -24.41
C ILE A 444 -13.73 7.28 -24.95
N PRO A 445 -12.39 7.35 -25.10
CA PRO A 445 -11.58 6.24 -25.59
C PRO A 445 -11.39 5.15 -24.51
N TYR A 446 -12.52 4.64 -23.96
CA TYR A 446 -12.52 3.77 -22.80
C TYR A 446 -11.74 2.48 -23.02
N LYS A 447 -11.68 1.96 -24.28
CA LYS A 447 -10.91 0.75 -24.58
C LYS A 447 -9.40 0.95 -24.31
N LYS A 448 -8.86 2.13 -24.66
CA LYS A 448 -7.45 2.47 -24.37
C LYS A 448 -7.19 2.62 -22.87
N MET A 449 -8.15 3.19 -22.14
CA MET A 449 -8.08 3.29 -20.67
C MET A 449 -8.23 1.92 -20.00
N LEU A 450 -8.92 0.99 -20.61
CA LEU A 450 -9.20 -0.35 -20.09
C LEU A 450 -7.96 -1.26 -20.16
N VAL A 451 -7.08 -1.07 -21.14
CA VAL A 451 -5.88 -1.92 -21.33
C VAL A 451 -5.03 -2.03 -20.04
N PRO A 452 -4.57 -0.94 -19.41
CA PRO A 452 -3.77 -1.06 -18.18
C PRO A 452 -4.55 -1.72 -17.03
N VAL A 453 -5.85 -1.54 -16.97
CA VAL A 453 -6.71 -2.17 -15.97
C VAL A 453 -6.79 -3.68 -16.18
N VAL A 454 -7.02 -4.12 -17.43
CA VAL A 454 -7.09 -5.55 -17.78
C VAL A 454 -5.79 -6.25 -17.44
N ILE A 455 -4.65 -5.60 -17.70
CA ILE A 455 -3.34 -6.20 -17.40
C ILE A 455 -3.13 -6.30 -15.88
N LEU A 456 -3.46 -5.26 -15.09
CA LEU A 456 -3.41 -5.33 -13.63
C LEU A 456 -4.30 -6.45 -13.08
N LEU A 457 -5.51 -6.62 -13.62
CA LEU A 457 -6.39 -7.72 -13.24
C LEU A 457 -5.85 -9.08 -13.67
N ALA A 458 -5.26 -9.19 -14.85
CA ALA A 458 -4.62 -10.42 -15.30
C ALA A 458 -3.45 -10.80 -14.39
N ILE A 459 -2.63 -9.82 -13.95
CA ILE A 459 -1.58 -10.04 -12.95
C ILE A 459 -2.19 -10.50 -11.62
N SER A 460 -3.27 -9.86 -11.15
CA SER A 460 -3.96 -10.28 -9.92
C SER A 460 -4.54 -11.70 -10.02
N ILE A 461 -5.12 -12.06 -11.15
CA ILE A 461 -5.64 -13.42 -11.40
C ILE A 461 -4.48 -14.41 -11.44
N GLY A 462 -3.42 -14.11 -12.19
CA GLY A 462 -2.21 -14.94 -12.28
C GLY A 462 -1.56 -15.15 -10.90
N TYR A 463 -1.52 -14.10 -10.07
CA TYR A 463 -1.03 -14.17 -8.68
C TYR A 463 -1.83 -15.16 -7.82
N GLY A 464 -3.14 -15.30 -8.05
CA GLY A 464 -3.99 -16.28 -7.39
C GLY A 464 -3.83 -17.69 -7.97
N VAL A 465 -3.96 -17.83 -9.30
CA VAL A 465 -3.94 -19.15 -9.98
C VAL A 465 -2.57 -19.83 -9.87
N PHE A 466 -1.50 -19.06 -9.98
CA PHE A 466 -0.11 -19.57 -9.87
C PHE A 466 0.49 -19.38 -8.48
N SER A 467 -0.35 -19.36 -7.43
CA SER A 467 0.08 -19.16 -6.05
C SER A 467 1.18 -20.13 -5.60
N ASN A 468 1.14 -21.39 -6.04
CA ASN A 468 2.17 -22.40 -5.71
C ASN A 468 3.58 -21.98 -6.20
N ALA A 469 3.69 -21.30 -7.32
CA ALA A 469 4.97 -20.79 -7.82
C ALA A 469 5.46 -19.54 -7.06
N ILE A 470 4.52 -18.80 -6.47
CA ILE A 470 4.80 -17.56 -5.73
C ILE A 470 5.05 -17.85 -4.24
N TYR A 471 4.45 -18.91 -3.71
CA TYR A 471 4.50 -19.30 -2.31
C TYR A 471 5.92 -19.32 -1.73
N PRO A 472 6.95 -19.90 -2.41
CA PRO A 472 8.32 -19.89 -1.89
C PRO A 472 8.95 -18.50 -1.72
N PHE A 473 8.51 -17.51 -2.49
CA PHE A 473 8.95 -16.10 -2.31
C PHE A 473 8.27 -15.48 -1.09
N ILE A 474 7.00 -15.81 -0.87
CA ILE A 474 6.27 -15.32 0.31
C ILE A 474 6.83 -15.95 1.59
N GLU A 475 7.14 -17.25 1.59
CA GLU A 475 7.78 -17.90 2.75
C GLU A 475 9.12 -17.24 3.09
N GLN A 476 9.98 -17.01 2.10
CA GLN A 476 11.25 -16.31 2.30
C GLN A 476 11.05 -14.87 2.83
N ALA A 477 9.93 -14.22 2.49
CA ALA A 477 9.58 -12.90 3.02
C ALA A 477 9.09 -12.96 4.47
N VAL A 478 8.50 -14.07 4.87
CA VAL A 478 7.94 -14.29 6.22
C VAL A 478 8.99 -14.78 7.22
N ASP A 479 10.01 -15.50 6.77
CA ASP A 479 11.06 -16.03 7.65
C ASP A 479 11.63 -14.98 8.63
N PRO A 480 12.10 -13.77 8.17
CA PRO A 480 12.60 -12.74 9.09
C PRO A 480 11.51 -12.02 9.89
N LEU A 481 10.23 -12.24 9.58
CA LEU A 481 9.10 -11.66 10.35
C LEU A 481 8.73 -12.56 11.53
N VAL A 482 8.89 -13.88 11.38
CA VAL A 482 8.62 -14.87 12.43
C VAL A 482 9.85 -15.10 13.30
N ASP A 483 11.03 -15.07 12.68
CA ASP A 483 12.32 -15.17 13.37
C ASP A 483 13.19 -13.93 13.09
N PRO A 484 13.17 -12.92 13.99
CA PRO A 484 13.98 -11.71 13.83
C PRO A 484 15.48 -11.95 13.73
N SER A 485 16.00 -13.07 14.25
CA SER A 485 17.43 -13.39 14.21
C SER A 485 17.96 -13.49 12.78
N VAL A 486 17.13 -13.95 11.83
CA VAL A 486 17.47 -14.02 10.41
C VAL A 486 17.79 -12.63 9.84
N TYR A 487 17.02 -11.61 10.23
CA TYR A 487 17.26 -10.23 9.81
C TYR A 487 18.48 -9.63 10.52
N ILE A 488 18.58 -9.85 11.82
CA ILE A 488 19.66 -9.31 12.66
C ILE A 488 21.02 -9.79 12.15
N HIS A 489 21.21 -11.09 11.99
CA HIS A 489 22.49 -11.68 11.54
C HIS A 489 22.86 -11.24 10.11
N ALA A 490 21.87 -10.98 9.24
CA ALA A 490 22.15 -10.49 7.90
C ALA A 490 22.62 -9.03 7.85
N VAL A 491 22.16 -8.20 8.79
CA VAL A 491 22.46 -6.76 8.83
C VAL A 491 23.69 -6.47 9.68
N ILE A 492 23.76 -7.05 10.87
CA ILE A 492 24.92 -6.95 11.79
C ILE A 492 25.80 -8.16 11.49
N LYS A 493 26.69 -8.00 10.53
CA LYS A 493 27.72 -9.02 10.29
C LYS A 493 28.75 -8.90 11.41
N GLU A 494 28.76 -9.86 12.32
CA GLU A 494 29.89 -10.12 13.21
C GLU A 494 31.13 -10.53 12.43
#